data_96289d77f8f348b5cc3c7e1b9daffffe
#
_entry.id   96289d77f8f348b5cc3c7e1b9daffffe
#
_cell.length_a   1.000
_cell.length_b   1.000
_cell.length_c   1.000
_cell.angle_alpha   90.00
_cell.angle_beta   90.00
_cell.angle_gamma   90.00
#
_symmetry.space_group_name_H-M   'P 1'
#
loop_
_entity.id
_entity.type
_entity.pdbx_description
1 polymer ?
#
loop_
_entity_poly.entity_id
_entity_poly.type
_entity_poly.pdbx_seq_one_letter_code
_entity_poly.pdbx_strand_id
1 'polypeptide(L)'
;MKITIFGATGATGTCLVEQAVATGHQVTAVVRNPARLATPAGPRLRILTADVMDPAAISPAVTGADAVLSAVGPRGSGPTTVSQDSARSIIEAMQESGVRRLITVSGSVVSDIGEGPLMSYLLKPIVRRTLLRHVCADMRRAEEAIGASNLDWTIMRPPRLTGKAATGTYRTAIDRNLPGEYTISRADLVTCMLSLLDDESSMHRHIAIAN
;
A
#
# COMPACT_ATOMS: atom_id res chain seq x y z
N MET A 1 -16.43 -8.66 -0.02
CA MET A 1 -16.36 -7.22 -0.31
C MET A 1 -15.99 -6.99 -1.77
N LYS A 2 -16.32 -5.82 -2.31
CA LYS A 2 -15.82 -5.30 -3.59
C LYS A 2 -14.59 -4.43 -3.31
N ILE A 3 -13.45 -4.79 -3.87
CA ILE A 3 -12.18 -4.16 -3.57
C ILE A 3 -11.53 -3.64 -4.84
N THR A 4 -11.10 -2.38 -4.84
CA THR A 4 -10.28 -1.83 -5.93
C THR A 4 -8.81 -1.87 -5.54
N ILE A 5 -7.97 -2.41 -6.41
CA ILE A 5 -6.53 -2.57 -6.19
C ILE A 5 -5.73 -1.75 -7.20
N PHE A 6 -4.95 -0.80 -6.69
CA PHE A 6 -3.96 -0.04 -7.45
C PHE A 6 -2.56 -0.64 -7.27
N GLY A 7 -1.73 -0.51 -8.31
CA GLY A 7 -0.39 -1.12 -8.31
C GLY A 7 -0.40 -2.63 -8.55
N ALA A 8 -1.48 -3.19 -9.08
CA ALA A 8 -1.75 -4.62 -9.27
C ALA A 8 -0.67 -5.39 -10.06
N THR A 9 0.11 -4.73 -10.91
CA THR A 9 1.22 -5.34 -11.68
C THR A 9 2.59 -5.29 -11.00
N GLY A 10 2.66 -4.74 -9.78
CA GLY A 10 3.84 -4.78 -8.93
C GLY A 10 3.91 -6.09 -8.13
N ALA A 11 5.09 -6.43 -7.59
CA ALA A 11 5.26 -7.69 -6.85
C ALA A 11 4.31 -7.82 -5.64
N THR A 12 4.05 -6.74 -4.91
CA THR A 12 3.07 -6.72 -3.81
C THR A 12 1.64 -6.73 -4.33
N GLY A 13 1.36 -5.93 -5.37
CA GLY A 13 0.03 -5.85 -5.96
C GLY A 13 -0.44 -7.15 -6.62
N THR A 14 0.45 -7.88 -7.28
CA THR A 14 0.13 -9.22 -7.81
C THR A 14 -0.29 -10.17 -6.69
N CYS A 15 0.50 -10.24 -5.62
CA CYS A 15 0.17 -11.05 -4.44
C CYS A 15 -1.18 -10.62 -3.82
N LEU A 16 -1.45 -9.31 -3.79
CA LEU A 16 -2.69 -8.75 -3.25
C LEU A 16 -3.91 -9.15 -4.09
N VAL A 17 -3.81 -9.08 -5.42
CA VAL A 17 -4.88 -9.53 -6.34
C VAL A 17 -5.15 -11.02 -6.15
N GLU A 18 -4.10 -11.85 -6.15
CA GLU A 18 -4.22 -13.30 -6.01
C GLU A 18 -4.90 -13.69 -4.68
N GLN A 19 -4.43 -13.15 -3.55
CA GLN A 19 -4.99 -13.49 -2.25
C GLN A 19 -6.42 -12.93 -2.07
N ALA A 20 -6.69 -11.71 -2.53
CA ALA A 20 -8.03 -11.12 -2.44
C ALA A 20 -9.06 -11.95 -3.22
N VAL A 21 -8.72 -12.40 -4.42
CA VAL A 21 -9.58 -13.29 -5.22
C VAL A 21 -9.77 -14.65 -4.53
N ALA A 22 -8.67 -15.24 -4.02
CA ALA A 22 -8.68 -16.54 -3.33
C ALA A 22 -9.53 -16.52 -2.05
N THR A 23 -9.53 -15.40 -1.32
CA THR A 23 -10.34 -15.20 -0.11
C THR A 23 -11.79 -14.76 -0.40
N GLY A 24 -12.19 -14.73 -1.68
CA GLY A 24 -13.60 -14.58 -2.07
C GLY A 24 -14.03 -13.15 -2.33
N HIS A 25 -13.14 -12.17 -2.33
CA HIS A 25 -13.47 -10.79 -2.67
C HIS A 25 -13.73 -10.62 -4.18
N GLN A 26 -14.57 -9.65 -4.53
CA GLN A 26 -14.71 -9.16 -5.90
C GLN A 26 -13.67 -8.05 -6.11
N VAL A 27 -12.72 -8.27 -7.02
CA VAL A 27 -11.57 -7.41 -7.21
C VAL A 27 -11.67 -6.64 -8.52
N THR A 28 -11.46 -5.33 -8.48
CA THR A 28 -11.16 -4.51 -9.66
C THR A 28 -9.68 -4.13 -9.62
N ALA A 29 -8.88 -4.72 -10.50
CA ALA A 29 -7.46 -4.40 -10.64
C ALA A 29 -7.28 -3.26 -11.65
N VAL A 30 -6.71 -2.13 -11.21
CA VAL A 30 -6.40 -1.00 -12.08
C VAL A 30 -4.96 -1.11 -12.57
N VAL A 31 -4.77 -1.16 -13.88
CA VAL A 31 -3.46 -1.40 -14.52
C VAL A 31 -3.27 -0.50 -15.74
N ARG A 32 -2.05 -0.06 -16.02
CA ARG A 32 -1.73 0.65 -17.27
C ARG A 32 -1.54 -0.29 -18.45
N ASN A 33 -1.10 -1.51 -18.19
CA ASN A 33 -0.91 -2.54 -19.22
C ASN A 33 -1.43 -3.90 -18.69
N PRO A 34 -2.58 -4.38 -19.17
CA PRO A 34 -3.19 -5.63 -18.73
C PRO A 34 -2.30 -6.86 -18.96
N ALA A 35 -1.48 -6.87 -20.02
CA ALA A 35 -0.58 -7.98 -20.31
C ALA A 35 0.49 -8.23 -19.22
N ARG A 36 0.66 -7.30 -18.29
CA ARG A 36 1.59 -7.44 -17.16
C ARG A 36 0.93 -7.97 -15.89
N LEU A 37 -0.37 -8.18 -15.89
CA LEU A 37 -1.07 -8.78 -14.76
C LEU A 37 -0.93 -10.31 -14.85
N ALA A 38 -0.40 -10.92 -13.79
CA ALA A 38 -0.18 -12.36 -13.76
C ALA A 38 -1.48 -13.17 -13.68
N THR A 39 -2.47 -12.63 -12.96
CA THR A 39 -3.78 -13.26 -12.77
C THR A 39 -4.72 -12.86 -13.90
N PRO A 40 -5.25 -13.81 -14.69
CA PRO A 40 -6.21 -13.51 -15.76
C PRO A 40 -7.55 -13.02 -15.19
N ALA A 41 -8.26 -12.22 -15.98
CA ALA A 41 -9.64 -11.84 -15.66
C ALA A 41 -10.53 -13.07 -15.45
N GLY A 42 -11.49 -12.95 -14.53
CA GLY A 42 -12.36 -14.06 -14.17
C GLY A 42 -13.59 -13.58 -13.40
N PRO A 43 -14.43 -14.50 -12.91
CA PRO A 43 -15.69 -14.13 -12.25
C PRO A 43 -15.57 -13.18 -11.07
N ARG A 44 -14.38 -13.20 -10.40
CA ARG A 44 -14.08 -12.33 -9.25
C ARG A 44 -13.00 -11.30 -9.54
N LEU A 45 -12.47 -11.24 -10.75
CA LEU A 45 -11.43 -10.28 -11.13
C LEU A 45 -11.81 -9.54 -12.41
N ARG A 46 -12.14 -8.27 -12.24
CA ARG A 46 -12.30 -7.29 -13.31
C ARG A 46 -10.98 -6.53 -13.49
N ILE A 47 -10.59 -6.28 -14.72
CA ILE A 47 -9.41 -5.48 -15.05
C ILE A 47 -9.88 -4.16 -15.67
N LEU A 48 -9.45 -3.03 -15.12
CA LEU A 48 -9.62 -1.70 -15.69
C LEU A 48 -8.28 -1.18 -16.18
N THR A 49 -8.20 -0.80 -17.44
CA THR A 49 -7.01 -0.14 -17.99
C THR A 49 -7.14 1.36 -17.79
N ALA A 50 -6.32 1.92 -16.87
CA ALA A 50 -6.29 3.35 -16.58
C ALA A 50 -4.91 3.73 -16.00
N ASP A 51 -4.54 5.01 -16.10
CA ASP A 51 -3.43 5.55 -15.33
C ASP A 51 -3.93 5.99 -13.94
N VAL A 52 -3.26 5.50 -12.89
CA VAL A 52 -3.60 5.86 -11.51
C VAL A 52 -3.39 7.36 -11.22
N MET A 53 -2.65 8.09 -12.05
CA MET A 53 -2.43 9.53 -11.92
C MET A 53 -3.60 10.38 -12.46
N ASP A 54 -4.58 9.76 -13.11
CA ASP A 54 -5.77 10.42 -13.65
C ASP A 54 -7.00 10.02 -12.81
N PRO A 55 -7.48 10.88 -11.91
CA PRO A 55 -8.60 10.57 -11.03
C PRO A 55 -9.90 10.28 -11.80
N ALA A 56 -10.14 10.96 -12.92
CA ALA A 56 -11.33 10.71 -13.75
C ALA A 56 -11.27 9.33 -14.42
N ALA A 57 -10.09 8.90 -14.89
CA ALA A 57 -9.90 7.59 -15.51
C ALA A 57 -10.04 6.43 -14.49
N ILE A 58 -9.70 6.64 -13.22
CA ILE A 58 -9.83 5.61 -12.17
C ILE A 58 -11.18 5.60 -11.46
N SER A 59 -11.96 6.67 -11.54
CA SER A 59 -13.27 6.80 -10.87
C SER A 59 -14.22 5.61 -11.15
N PRO A 60 -14.30 5.04 -12.38
CA PRO A 60 -15.14 3.86 -12.64
C PRO A 60 -14.70 2.59 -11.92
N ALA A 61 -13.45 2.53 -11.44
CA ALA A 61 -12.96 1.42 -10.62
C ALA A 61 -13.30 1.61 -9.15
N VAL A 62 -13.33 2.85 -8.68
CA VAL A 62 -13.56 3.19 -7.27
C VAL A 62 -15.06 3.21 -6.95
N THR A 63 -15.88 3.69 -7.86
CA THR A 63 -17.34 3.79 -7.68
C THR A 63 -17.96 2.44 -7.33
N GLY A 64 -18.63 2.39 -6.16
CA GLY A 64 -19.31 1.19 -5.65
C GLY A 64 -18.36 0.13 -5.07
N ALA A 65 -17.09 0.45 -4.86
CA ALA A 65 -16.19 -0.38 -4.07
C ALA A 65 -16.47 -0.19 -2.56
N ASP A 66 -16.27 -1.25 -1.79
CA ASP A 66 -16.33 -1.19 -0.32
C ASP A 66 -15.00 -0.65 0.25
N ALA A 67 -13.88 -0.94 -0.42
CA ALA A 67 -12.55 -0.50 -0.01
C ALA A 67 -11.59 -0.36 -1.21
N VAL A 68 -10.59 0.48 -1.02
CA VAL A 68 -9.46 0.67 -1.94
C VAL A 68 -8.16 0.21 -1.28
N LEU A 69 -7.38 -0.60 -2.00
CA LEU A 69 -6.05 -1.03 -1.57
C LEU A 69 -5.00 -0.53 -2.57
N SER A 70 -3.94 0.10 -2.07
CA SER A 70 -2.88 0.64 -2.92
C SER A 70 -1.51 0.03 -2.57
N ALA A 71 -0.90 -0.60 -3.57
CA ALA A 71 0.50 -1.04 -3.55
C ALA A 71 1.32 -0.29 -4.61
N VAL A 72 0.92 0.96 -4.92
CA VAL A 72 1.65 1.83 -5.85
C VAL A 72 2.92 2.33 -5.20
N GLY A 73 4.01 2.28 -5.93
CA GLY A 73 5.29 2.81 -5.48
C GLY A 73 6.28 2.98 -6.64
N PRO A 74 7.35 3.74 -6.45
CA PRO A 74 8.36 3.98 -7.49
C PRO A 74 9.13 2.68 -7.80
N ARG A 75 9.63 2.60 -9.04
CA ARG A 75 10.43 1.45 -9.51
C ARG A 75 11.94 1.65 -9.39
N GLY A 76 12.38 2.77 -8.87
CA GLY A 76 13.79 3.12 -8.74
C GLY A 76 14.03 4.02 -7.56
N SER A 77 15.28 4.47 -7.37
CA SER A 77 15.69 5.35 -6.26
C SER A 77 15.90 6.81 -6.68
N GLY A 78 15.71 7.15 -7.95
CA GLY A 78 15.83 8.51 -8.47
C GLY A 78 14.71 9.44 -8.02
N PRO A 79 14.72 10.71 -8.48
CA PRO A 79 13.63 11.66 -8.26
C PRO A 79 12.28 11.08 -8.68
N THR A 80 11.27 11.18 -7.82
CA THR A 80 9.95 10.58 -8.04
C THR A 80 8.87 11.33 -7.27
N THR A 81 7.65 11.33 -7.82
CA THR A 81 6.42 11.82 -7.21
C THR A 81 5.30 10.76 -7.27
N VAL A 82 5.66 9.52 -7.65
CA VAL A 82 4.71 8.44 -7.93
C VAL A 82 3.80 8.15 -6.74
N SER A 83 4.36 8.08 -5.53
CA SER A 83 3.56 7.80 -4.32
C SER A 83 2.63 8.98 -4.00
N GLN A 84 3.15 10.22 -4.06
CA GLN A 84 2.38 11.42 -3.78
C GLN A 84 1.25 11.63 -4.79
N ASP A 85 1.57 11.56 -6.09
CA ASP A 85 0.60 11.87 -7.15
C ASP A 85 -0.48 10.78 -7.23
N SER A 86 -0.10 9.50 -7.10
CA SER A 86 -1.09 8.42 -7.03
C SER A 86 -1.99 8.52 -5.80
N ALA A 87 -1.44 8.91 -4.64
CA ALA A 87 -2.24 9.09 -3.43
C ALA A 87 -3.27 10.20 -3.61
N ARG A 88 -2.89 11.35 -4.19
CA ARG A 88 -3.81 12.47 -4.46
C ARG A 88 -4.92 12.06 -5.42
N SER A 89 -4.58 11.42 -6.53
CA SER A 89 -5.56 10.94 -7.50
C SER A 89 -6.54 9.94 -6.90
N ILE A 90 -6.06 8.98 -6.09
CA ILE A 90 -6.90 8.00 -5.40
C ILE A 90 -7.82 8.68 -4.40
N ILE A 91 -7.32 9.63 -3.59
CA ILE A 91 -8.11 10.39 -2.62
C ILE A 91 -9.24 11.14 -3.33
N GLU A 92 -8.94 11.84 -4.42
CA GLU A 92 -9.93 12.59 -5.22
C GLU A 92 -11.02 11.66 -5.74
N ALA A 93 -10.67 10.58 -6.42
CA ALA A 93 -11.63 9.60 -6.93
C ALA A 93 -12.48 8.94 -5.83
N MET A 94 -11.89 8.67 -4.66
CA MET A 94 -12.62 8.11 -3.52
C MET A 94 -13.60 9.12 -2.91
N GLN A 95 -13.19 10.38 -2.77
CA GLN A 95 -14.06 11.44 -2.24
C GLN A 95 -15.26 11.71 -3.16
N GLU A 96 -15.02 11.78 -4.47
CA GLU A 96 -16.09 11.93 -5.46
C GLU A 96 -17.07 10.76 -5.47
N SER A 97 -16.57 9.53 -5.25
CA SER A 97 -17.37 8.29 -5.26
C SER A 97 -18.01 7.97 -3.91
N GLY A 98 -17.70 8.71 -2.84
CA GLY A 98 -18.17 8.44 -1.48
C GLY A 98 -17.55 7.19 -0.82
N VAL A 99 -16.51 6.61 -1.41
CA VAL A 99 -15.80 5.45 -0.87
C VAL A 99 -14.77 5.93 0.15
N ARG A 100 -14.79 5.37 1.36
CA ARG A 100 -14.00 5.90 2.48
C ARG A 100 -12.81 5.02 2.88
N ARG A 101 -12.90 3.69 2.81
CA ARG A 101 -11.89 2.77 3.31
C ARG A 101 -10.69 2.68 2.38
N LEU A 102 -9.51 3.17 2.84
CA LEU A 102 -8.24 3.11 2.11
C LEU A 102 -7.18 2.37 2.93
N ILE A 103 -6.56 1.35 2.36
CA ILE A 103 -5.35 0.73 2.93
C ILE A 103 -4.21 0.86 1.91
N THR A 104 -3.11 1.48 2.31
CA THR A 104 -1.97 1.72 1.41
C THR A 104 -0.65 1.23 1.99
N VAL A 105 0.28 0.87 1.11
CA VAL A 105 1.63 0.45 1.47
C VAL A 105 2.59 1.63 1.34
N SER A 106 3.29 1.92 2.43
CA SER A 106 4.41 2.85 2.52
C SER A 106 5.68 2.07 2.90
N GLY A 107 6.45 2.54 3.87
CA GLY A 107 7.64 1.84 4.36
C GLY A 107 8.08 2.30 5.75
N SER A 108 8.65 1.40 6.53
CA SER A 108 9.15 1.69 7.88
C SER A 108 10.26 2.76 7.88
N VAL A 109 10.91 2.98 6.74
CA VAL A 109 11.95 4.00 6.58
C VAL A 109 11.44 5.43 6.76
N VAL A 110 10.13 5.67 6.63
CA VAL A 110 9.53 7.02 6.75
C VAL A 110 9.51 7.52 8.20
N SER A 111 9.39 6.62 9.18
CA SER A 111 9.30 6.97 10.62
C SER A 111 10.48 6.44 11.42
N ASP A 112 10.84 7.12 12.53
CA ASP A 112 11.86 6.71 13.50
C ASP A 112 11.24 6.25 14.83
N ILE A 113 9.93 6.45 15.00
CA ILE A 113 9.24 6.14 16.27
C ILE A 113 9.26 4.63 16.51
N GLY A 114 9.74 4.21 17.68
CA GLY A 114 9.75 2.80 18.10
C GLY A 114 11.02 2.03 17.73
N GLU A 115 12.06 2.68 17.18
CA GLU A 115 13.32 2.04 16.82
C GLU A 115 14.40 2.23 17.86
N GLY A 116 15.37 1.30 17.88
CA GLY A 116 16.55 1.44 18.74
C GLY A 116 17.48 2.58 18.30
N PRO A 117 18.31 3.14 19.19
CA PRO A 117 19.13 4.33 18.93
C PRO A 117 20.09 4.15 17.76
N LEU A 118 20.69 2.98 17.57
CA LEU A 118 21.61 2.71 16.45
C LEU A 118 20.91 2.85 15.09
N MET A 119 19.70 2.33 14.98
CA MET A 119 18.91 2.40 13.74
C MET A 119 18.44 3.84 13.49
N SER A 120 17.88 4.50 14.50
CA SER A 120 17.31 5.84 14.39
C SER A 120 18.35 6.91 14.12
N TYR A 121 19.51 6.86 14.82
CA TYR A 121 20.49 7.93 14.75
C TYR A 121 21.63 7.70 13.75
N LEU A 122 21.92 6.45 13.37
CA LEU A 122 23.06 6.16 12.50
C LEU A 122 22.64 5.59 11.13
N LEU A 123 21.93 4.46 11.10
CA LEU A 123 21.69 3.74 9.86
C LEU A 123 20.60 4.39 8.97
N LYS A 124 19.44 4.71 9.52
CA LYS A 124 18.34 5.31 8.75
C LYS A 124 18.67 6.69 8.17
N PRO A 125 19.32 7.62 8.91
CA PRO A 125 19.68 8.91 8.31
C PRO A 125 20.61 8.76 7.10
N ILE A 126 21.54 7.80 7.14
CA ILE A 126 22.42 7.51 5.99
C ILE A 126 21.58 7.00 4.82
N VAL A 127 20.77 5.97 5.01
CA VAL A 127 19.91 5.40 3.96
C VAL A 127 18.97 6.45 3.36
N ARG A 128 18.33 7.26 4.20
CA ARG A 128 17.42 8.33 3.77
C ARG A 128 18.13 9.44 2.99
N ARG A 129 19.35 9.81 3.38
CA ARG A 129 20.08 10.93 2.75
C ARG A 129 20.79 10.52 1.46
N THR A 130 21.08 9.23 1.28
CA THR A 130 21.86 8.71 0.15
C THR A 130 20.99 7.95 -0.85
N LEU A 131 20.65 6.72 -0.52
CA LEU A 131 20.03 5.77 -1.45
C LEU A 131 18.52 6.00 -1.69
N LEU A 132 17.79 6.39 -0.65
CA LEU A 132 16.34 6.46 -0.70
C LEU A 132 15.77 7.87 -0.48
N ARG A 133 16.59 8.92 -0.57
CA ARG A 133 16.16 10.30 -0.26
C ARG A 133 14.91 10.72 -1.00
N HIS A 134 14.84 10.43 -2.29
CA HIS A 134 13.72 10.82 -3.14
C HIS A 134 12.46 9.97 -2.84
N VAL A 135 12.66 8.67 -2.69
CA VAL A 135 11.57 7.73 -2.35
C VAL A 135 10.97 8.03 -0.98
N CYS A 136 11.83 8.28 0.03
CA CYS A 136 11.35 8.64 1.38
C CYS A 136 10.60 9.97 1.40
N ALA A 137 11.08 10.98 0.65
CA ALA A 137 10.41 12.27 0.55
C ALA A 137 9.05 12.15 -0.14
N ASP A 138 8.97 11.35 -1.21
CA ASP A 138 7.75 11.07 -1.96
C ASP A 138 6.73 10.32 -1.09
N MET A 139 7.14 9.22 -0.42
CA MET A 139 6.28 8.48 0.51
C MET A 139 5.76 9.35 1.66
N ARG A 140 6.62 10.22 2.24
CA ARG A 140 6.18 11.13 3.31
C ARG A 140 5.08 12.08 2.84
N ARG A 141 5.22 12.69 1.66
CA ARG A 141 4.20 13.55 1.09
C ARG A 141 2.90 12.80 0.77
N ALA A 142 3.00 11.54 0.35
CA ALA A 142 1.83 10.68 0.18
C ALA A 142 1.12 10.42 1.51
N GLU A 143 1.86 10.06 2.57
CA GLU A 143 1.31 9.87 3.91
C GLU A 143 0.67 11.14 4.48
N GLU A 144 1.30 12.31 4.27
CA GLU A 144 0.76 13.62 4.65
C GLU A 144 -0.57 13.92 3.94
N ALA A 145 -0.65 13.67 2.63
CA ALA A 145 -1.88 13.87 1.86
C ALA A 145 -3.00 12.92 2.31
N ILE A 146 -2.67 11.65 2.57
CA ILE A 146 -3.63 10.66 3.07
C ILE A 146 -4.09 11.03 4.48
N GLY A 147 -3.18 11.40 5.37
CA GLY A 147 -3.48 11.79 6.75
C GLY A 147 -4.34 13.04 6.86
N ALA A 148 -4.23 13.97 5.90
CA ALA A 148 -5.05 15.18 5.81
C ALA A 148 -6.42 14.94 5.16
N SER A 149 -6.67 13.76 4.57
CA SER A 149 -7.94 13.42 3.94
C SER A 149 -9.00 13.02 4.99
N ASN A 150 -10.26 13.03 4.57
CA ASN A 150 -11.39 12.54 5.38
C ASN A 150 -11.67 11.03 5.19
N LEU A 151 -10.73 10.28 4.62
CA LEU A 151 -10.86 8.85 4.39
C LEU A 151 -10.59 8.06 5.69
N ASP A 152 -11.15 6.87 5.77
CA ASP A 152 -10.89 5.89 6.82
C ASP A 152 -9.63 5.10 6.44
N TRP A 153 -8.48 5.75 6.57
CA TRP A 153 -7.21 5.25 6.05
C TRP A 153 -6.43 4.38 7.04
N THR A 154 -5.68 3.43 6.49
CA THR A 154 -4.61 2.69 7.17
C THR A 154 -3.36 2.70 6.31
N ILE A 155 -2.23 3.10 6.87
CA ILE A 155 -0.94 3.12 6.18
C ILE A 155 -0.06 2.00 6.71
N MET A 156 0.22 1.00 5.87
CA MET A 156 1.13 -0.08 6.19
C MET A 156 2.58 0.39 6.06
N ARG A 157 3.40 0.19 7.09
CA ARG A 157 4.82 0.53 7.12
C ARG A 157 5.69 -0.72 7.26
N PRO A 158 5.78 -1.57 6.23
CA PRO A 158 6.65 -2.73 6.25
C PRO A 158 8.13 -2.32 6.19
N PRO A 159 9.05 -3.14 6.72
CA PRO A 159 10.47 -3.07 6.42
C PRO A 159 10.75 -3.61 5.02
N ARG A 160 11.93 -4.16 4.76
CA ARG A 160 12.27 -4.74 3.45
C ARG A 160 11.34 -5.91 3.11
N LEU A 161 10.64 -5.80 1.97
CA LEU A 161 9.77 -6.83 1.45
C LEU A 161 10.55 -7.95 0.76
N THR A 162 10.22 -9.20 1.08
CA THR A 162 10.80 -10.39 0.47
C THR A 162 9.80 -11.14 -0.40
N GLY A 163 10.31 -12.00 -1.32
CA GLY A 163 9.49 -12.91 -2.12
C GLY A 163 9.30 -14.29 -1.49
N LYS A 164 9.61 -14.45 -0.20
CA LYS A 164 9.41 -15.72 0.51
C LYS A 164 7.93 -16.07 0.62
N ALA A 165 7.63 -17.34 0.82
CA ALA A 165 6.28 -17.78 1.13
C ALA A 165 5.75 -17.14 2.43
N ALA A 166 4.43 -17.13 2.59
CA ALA A 166 3.82 -16.71 3.85
C ALA A 166 4.29 -17.61 4.99
N THR A 167 4.60 -17.00 6.10
CA THR A 167 4.91 -17.73 7.35
C THR A 167 3.67 -17.92 8.21
N GLY A 168 2.64 -17.09 8.00
CA GLY A 168 1.46 -17.01 8.84
C GLY A 168 1.75 -16.43 10.23
N THR A 169 3.00 -16.04 10.50
CA THR A 169 3.43 -15.50 11.80
C THR A 169 4.15 -14.19 11.57
N TYR A 170 3.59 -13.10 12.09
CA TYR A 170 4.16 -11.76 12.02
C TYR A 170 3.70 -10.95 13.25
N ARG A 171 4.45 -9.90 13.54
CA ARG A 171 4.09 -8.93 14.58
C ARG A 171 3.63 -7.64 13.94
N THR A 172 2.72 -6.94 14.60
CA THR A 172 2.26 -5.60 14.21
C THR A 172 2.44 -4.61 15.36
N ALA A 173 2.58 -3.34 15.01
CA ALA A 173 2.57 -2.26 15.99
C ALA A 173 1.86 -1.04 15.40
N ILE A 174 1.04 -0.37 16.23
CA ILE A 174 0.29 0.82 15.85
C ILE A 174 1.15 2.06 16.12
N ASP A 175 1.25 2.94 15.11
CA ASP A 175 1.91 4.26 15.15
C ASP A 175 3.39 4.25 15.57
N ARG A 176 4.04 3.08 15.56
CA ARG A 176 5.47 2.91 15.85
C ARG A 176 6.06 1.76 15.02
N ASN A 177 7.36 1.79 14.78
CA ASN A 177 8.08 0.69 14.14
C ASN A 177 8.36 -0.47 15.12
N LEU A 178 8.66 -1.63 14.55
CA LEU A 178 9.03 -2.84 15.30
C LEU A 178 10.56 -2.92 15.39
N PRO A 179 11.15 -2.83 16.59
CA PRO A 179 12.60 -2.92 16.75
C PRO A 179 13.10 -4.34 16.47
N GLY A 180 14.29 -4.42 15.85
CA GLY A 180 14.96 -5.69 15.56
C GLY A 180 14.41 -6.49 14.35
N GLU A 181 13.38 -5.99 13.71
CA GLU A 181 12.74 -6.67 12.57
C GLU A 181 13.00 -5.92 11.28
N TYR A 182 13.61 -6.60 10.30
CA TYR A 182 14.11 -5.96 9.08
C TYR A 182 13.46 -6.46 7.79
N THR A 183 12.63 -7.50 7.87
CA THR A 183 11.98 -8.10 6.70
C THR A 183 10.54 -8.52 6.99
N ILE A 184 9.76 -8.62 5.92
CA ILE A 184 8.46 -9.28 5.89
C ILE A 184 8.25 -9.92 4.52
N SER A 185 7.57 -11.06 4.43
CA SER A 185 7.14 -11.59 3.14
C SER A 185 6.01 -10.73 2.58
N ARG A 186 5.95 -10.58 1.24
CA ARG A 186 4.80 -9.90 0.60
C ARG A 186 3.50 -10.61 0.89
N ALA A 187 3.55 -11.93 1.00
CA ALA A 187 2.38 -12.74 1.29
C ALA A 187 1.82 -12.47 2.69
N ASP A 188 2.67 -12.37 3.73
CA ASP A 188 2.24 -12.03 5.09
C ASP A 188 1.73 -10.58 5.18
N LEU A 189 2.42 -9.62 4.50
CA LEU A 189 1.92 -8.23 4.41
C LEU A 189 0.52 -8.17 3.83
N VAL A 190 0.28 -8.88 2.72
CA VAL A 190 -1.02 -8.90 2.04
C VAL A 190 -2.08 -9.57 2.90
N THR A 191 -1.75 -10.69 3.57
CA THR A 191 -2.67 -11.33 4.53
C THR A 191 -3.10 -10.35 5.62
N CYS A 192 -2.16 -9.59 6.19
CA CYS A 192 -2.46 -8.55 7.16
C CYS A 192 -3.33 -7.44 6.54
N MET A 193 -3.00 -6.93 5.36
CA MET A 193 -3.81 -5.88 4.71
C MET A 193 -5.26 -6.30 4.52
N LEU A 194 -5.49 -7.55 4.10
CA LEU A 194 -6.85 -8.08 3.90
C LEU A 194 -7.59 -8.27 5.24
N SER A 195 -6.91 -8.65 6.32
CA SER A 195 -7.53 -8.77 7.64
C SER A 195 -7.94 -7.43 8.26
N LEU A 196 -7.33 -6.32 7.80
CA LEU A 196 -7.65 -4.96 8.28
C LEU A 196 -8.80 -4.28 7.53
N LEU A 197 -9.40 -4.92 6.53
CA LEU A 197 -10.47 -4.32 5.72
C LEU A 197 -11.64 -3.81 6.58
N ASP A 198 -12.10 -4.64 7.52
CA ASP A 198 -13.23 -4.35 8.42
C ASP A 198 -12.76 -3.97 9.85
N ASP A 199 -11.45 -3.79 10.07
CA ASP A 199 -10.91 -3.44 11.39
C ASP A 199 -10.93 -1.92 11.60
N GLU A 200 -11.96 -1.44 12.30
CA GLU A 200 -12.10 -0.03 12.66
C GLU A 200 -10.95 0.48 13.54
N SER A 201 -10.32 -0.38 14.34
CA SER A 201 -9.21 0.01 15.21
C SER A 201 -7.95 0.40 14.44
N SER A 202 -7.84 -0.03 13.17
CA SER A 202 -6.77 0.30 12.24
C SER A 202 -7.00 1.61 11.48
N MET A 203 -8.19 2.21 11.57
CA MET A 203 -8.51 3.46 10.87
C MET A 203 -7.73 4.64 11.47
N HIS A 204 -7.25 5.50 10.59
CA HIS A 204 -6.39 6.64 10.93
C HIS A 204 -5.09 6.23 11.65
N ARG A 205 -4.55 5.04 11.31
CA ARG A 205 -3.34 4.48 11.94
C ARG A 205 -2.27 4.11 10.94
N HIS A 206 -1.03 4.20 11.41
CA HIS A 206 0.11 3.59 10.76
C HIS A 206 0.37 2.22 11.39
N ILE A 207 0.41 1.18 10.57
CA ILE A 207 0.62 -0.19 11.04
C ILE A 207 1.99 -0.66 10.55
N ALA A 208 2.93 -0.79 11.48
CA ALA A 208 4.17 -1.51 11.22
C ALA A 208 3.90 -3.01 11.25
N ILE A 209 4.58 -3.75 10.37
CA ILE A 209 4.47 -5.21 10.29
C ILE A 209 5.83 -5.80 9.95
N ALA A 210 6.21 -6.89 10.63
CA ALA A 210 7.47 -7.59 10.37
C ALA A 210 7.44 -9.03 10.94
N ASN A 211 8.31 -9.90 10.42
CA ASN A 211 8.58 -11.23 10.94
C ASN A 211 10.07 -11.51 11.01
#